data_32120f4882bfd8a75318bc78227b0839
#
_entry.id   32120f4882bfd8a75318bc78227b0839
#
_cell.length_a   1.000
_cell.length_b   1.000
_cell.length_c   1.000
_cell.angle_alpha   90.00
_cell.angle_beta   90.00
_cell.angle_gamma   90.00
#
_symmetry.space_group_name_H-M   'P 1'
#
loop_
_entity.id
_entity.type
_entity.pdbx_description
1 polymer ?
#
loop_
_entity_poly.entity_id
_entity_poly.type
_entity_poly.pdbx_seq_one_letter_code
_entity_poly.pdbx_strand_id
1 'polypeptide(L)'
;MEDATIADLPAEVVALLTPELCEEMAATFCDRIYYPRFIAIETPDDDEFDFPGLSEPVLYLFGEDQGIMDLGVAISREGYPVFVSYDEDDDPRRVLLHAPSLTEFIASRKFDGSVLGGAIVICAQAPKLAEDVLAHLSSRLSRGPHTEAWPTEAQYRFEGEGYACCCGIGTKGSAIGTSAVPI
;
A
#
# COMPACT_ATOMS: atom_id res chain seq x y z
N MET A 1 16.68 13.71 -18.39
CA MET A 1 15.63 12.68 -18.20
C MET A 1 14.66 12.80 -19.36
N GLU A 2 14.55 11.79 -20.22
CA GLU A 2 13.46 11.76 -21.22
C GLU A 2 12.17 11.46 -20.46
N ASP A 3 11.09 12.18 -20.76
CA ASP A 3 9.80 11.95 -20.12
C ASP A 3 9.30 10.56 -20.51
N ALA A 4 9.17 9.65 -19.53
CA ALA A 4 8.63 8.34 -19.75
C ALA A 4 7.16 8.43 -20.20
N THR A 5 6.73 7.50 -21.05
CA THR A 5 5.38 7.48 -21.61
C THR A 5 4.67 6.16 -21.25
N ILE A 6 3.34 6.10 -21.43
CA ILE A 6 2.58 4.87 -21.23
C ILE A 6 3.11 3.71 -22.08
N ALA A 7 3.73 4.00 -23.24
CA ALA A 7 4.30 2.98 -24.12
C ALA A 7 5.54 2.29 -23.51
N ASP A 8 6.17 2.90 -22.54
CA ASP A 8 7.35 2.36 -21.84
C ASP A 8 6.95 1.41 -20.69
N LEU A 9 5.66 1.34 -20.37
CA LEU A 9 5.13 0.48 -19.31
C LEU A 9 4.71 -0.89 -19.84
N PRO A 10 4.84 -1.95 -19.03
CA PRO A 10 4.25 -3.24 -19.34
C PRO A 10 2.73 -3.11 -19.56
N ALA A 11 2.23 -3.69 -20.65
CA ALA A 11 0.80 -3.62 -21.00
C ALA A 11 -0.12 -4.13 -19.89
N GLU A 12 0.36 -5.10 -19.11
CA GLU A 12 -0.36 -5.66 -17.98
C GLU A 12 -0.48 -4.65 -16.82
N VAL A 13 0.56 -3.87 -16.54
CA VAL A 13 0.54 -2.79 -15.54
C VAL A 13 -0.48 -1.72 -15.96
N VAL A 14 -0.45 -1.31 -17.24
CA VAL A 14 -1.40 -0.33 -17.79
C VAL A 14 -2.84 -0.86 -17.70
N ALA A 15 -3.05 -2.15 -17.98
CA ALA A 15 -4.39 -2.76 -17.91
C ALA A 15 -4.92 -2.86 -16.46
N LEU A 16 -4.05 -3.06 -15.48
CA LEU A 16 -4.41 -3.14 -14.06
C LEU A 16 -4.66 -1.76 -13.42
N LEU A 17 -3.88 -0.75 -13.81
CA LEU A 17 -3.90 0.59 -13.22
C LEU A 17 -4.66 1.57 -14.12
N THR A 18 -5.98 1.42 -14.20
CA THR A 18 -6.77 2.44 -14.91
C THR A 18 -6.80 3.77 -14.16
N PRO A 19 -6.93 4.92 -14.86
CA PRO A 19 -7.01 6.23 -14.20
C PRO A 19 -8.07 6.30 -13.10
N GLU A 20 -9.25 5.76 -13.36
CA GLU A 20 -10.38 5.77 -12.43
C GLU A 20 -10.05 4.95 -11.17
N LEU A 21 -9.40 3.82 -11.33
CA LEU A 21 -8.98 2.98 -10.21
C LEU A 21 -7.90 3.68 -9.35
N CYS A 22 -6.95 4.34 -9.98
CA CYS A 22 -5.92 5.10 -9.26
C CYS A 22 -6.53 6.25 -8.45
N GLU A 23 -7.49 6.97 -9.01
CA GLU A 23 -8.21 8.03 -8.29
C GLU A 23 -9.04 7.48 -7.12
N GLU A 24 -9.72 6.35 -7.29
CA GLU A 24 -10.46 5.68 -6.22
C GLU A 24 -9.53 5.26 -5.07
N MET A 25 -8.39 4.63 -5.38
CA MET A 25 -7.43 4.18 -4.39
C MET A 25 -6.79 5.35 -3.62
N ALA A 26 -6.42 6.43 -4.32
CA ALA A 26 -5.82 7.60 -3.70
C ALA A 26 -6.80 8.37 -2.81
N ALA A 27 -8.05 8.51 -3.23
CA ALA A 27 -9.08 9.21 -2.46
C ALA A 27 -9.32 8.60 -1.08
N THR A 28 -9.12 7.30 -0.94
CA THR A 28 -9.31 6.58 0.33
C THR A 28 -8.32 7.03 1.42
N PHE A 29 -7.09 7.39 1.04
CA PHE A 29 -6.02 7.73 1.96
C PHE A 29 -5.54 9.18 1.85
N CYS A 30 -6.18 9.98 0.99
CA CYS A 30 -5.75 11.34 0.64
C CYS A 30 -4.32 11.36 0.04
N ASP A 31 -3.93 10.29 -0.65
CA ASP A 31 -2.62 10.18 -1.27
C ASP A 31 -2.48 11.13 -2.47
N ARG A 32 -1.26 11.63 -2.68
CA ARG A 32 -0.89 12.31 -3.91
C ARG A 32 -0.76 11.28 -5.03
N ILE A 33 -1.48 11.49 -6.13
CA ILE A 33 -1.43 10.60 -7.29
C ILE A 33 -0.27 11.02 -8.20
N TYR A 34 0.67 10.11 -8.44
CA TYR A 34 1.67 10.26 -9.52
C TYR A 34 1.11 9.63 -10.80
N TYR A 35 1.03 8.31 -10.87
CA TYR A 35 0.44 7.62 -12.01
C TYR A 35 -1.10 7.65 -11.95
N PRO A 36 -1.85 7.93 -13.03
CA PRO A 36 -1.38 8.15 -14.41
C PRO A 36 -1.14 9.63 -14.78
N ARG A 37 -1.22 10.56 -13.84
CA ARG A 37 -1.04 12.00 -14.12
C ARG A 37 0.37 12.31 -14.59
N PHE A 38 1.35 11.63 -14.00
CA PHE A 38 2.75 11.68 -14.38
C PHE A 38 3.26 10.26 -14.47
N ILE A 39 4.01 9.96 -15.54
CA ILE A 39 4.69 8.68 -15.66
C ILE A 39 6.12 8.91 -15.21
N ALA A 40 6.32 8.77 -13.91
CA ALA A 40 7.64 8.85 -13.31
C ALA A 40 8.19 7.43 -13.14
N ILE A 41 9.17 7.08 -13.96
CA ILE A 41 9.95 5.86 -13.81
C ILE A 41 11.35 6.28 -13.42
N GLU A 42 11.77 5.88 -12.23
CA GLU A 42 13.14 6.07 -11.78
C GLU A 42 13.94 4.79 -11.86
N THR A 43 15.22 4.95 -12.07
CA THR A 43 16.16 3.84 -12.18
C THR A 43 17.26 3.99 -11.12
N PRO A 44 17.92 2.89 -10.73
CA PRO A 44 19.00 2.93 -9.73
C PRO A 44 20.19 3.84 -10.10
N ASP A 45 20.30 4.23 -11.37
CA ASP A 45 21.35 5.11 -11.87
C ASP A 45 20.99 6.61 -11.75
N ASP A 46 19.76 6.93 -11.32
CA ASP A 46 19.33 8.31 -11.09
C ASP A 46 19.93 8.85 -9.78
N ASP A 47 20.40 10.09 -9.79
CA ASP A 47 21.06 10.73 -8.63
C ASP A 47 20.13 10.86 -7.40
N GLU A 48 18.84 10.92 -7.62
CA GLU A 48 17.79 11.08 -6.60
C GLU A 48 16.82 9.89 -6.59
N PHE A 49 17.35 8.67 -6.67
CA PHE A 49 16.53 7.46 -6.67
C PHE A 49 15.89 7.22 -5.29
N ASP A 50 14.58 7.41 -5.21
CA ASP A 50 13.82 7.34 -3.96
C ASP A 50 13.59 5.92 -3.43
N PHE A 51 14.03 4.88 -4.15
CA PHE A 51 13.94 3.49 -3.72
C PHE A 51 15.33 2.85 -3.54
N PRO A 52 16.18 3.38 -2.64
CA PRO A 52 17.55 2.88 -2.46
C PRO A 52 17.57 1.38 -2.13
N GLY A 53 18.50 0.68 -2.78
CA GLY A 53 18.66 -0.77 -2.63
C GLY A 53 17.86 -1.63 -3.60
N LEU A 54 16.93 -1.07 -4.34
CA LEU A 54 16.39 -1.74 -5.52
C LEU A 54 17.37 -1.61 -6.70
N SER A 55 17.40 -2.62 -7.55
CA SER A 55 18.27 -2.68 -8.72
C SER A 55 17.52 -2.62 -10.05
N GLU A 56 16.25 -2.31 -10.01
CA GLU A 56 15.36 -2.24 -11.17
C GLU A 56 14.58 -0.93 -11.23
N PRO A 57 14.03 -0.60 -12.41
CA PRO A 57 13.16 0.56 -12.58
C PRO A 57 11.89 0.46 -11.74
N VAL A 58 11.51 1.59 -11.13
CA VAL A 58 10.32 1.73 -10.30
C VAL A 58 9.39 2.77 -10.90
N LEU A 59 8.13 2.40 -11.13
CA LEU A 59 7.06 3.32 -11.48
C LEU A 59 6.43 3.87 -10.20
N TYR A 60 6.46 5.18 -10.02
CA TYR A 60 5.77 5.84 -8.90
C TYR A 60 4.26 5.76 -9.06
N LEU A 61 3.57 5.32 -8.02
CA LEU A 61 2.11 5.27 -7.98
C LEU A 61 1.52 6.41 -7.17
N PHE A 62 1.87 6.47 -5.91
CA PHE A 62 1.30 7.39 -4.93
C PHE A 62 2.39 7.91 -4.00
N GLY A 63 2.21 9.12 -3.51
CA GLY A 63 2.98 9.67 -2.41
C GLY A 63 2.05 10.22 -1.34
N GLU A 64 2.53 10.26 -0.12
CA GLU A 64 1.82 10.92 0.97
C GLU A 64 1.94 12.43 0.82
N ASP A 65 0.87 13.18 1.20
CA ASP A 65 0.80 14.63 0.98
C ASP A 65 1.92 15.45 1.66
N GLN A 66 2.48 14.93 2.74
CA GLN A 66 3.60 15.57 3.44
C GLN A 66 4.96 15.18 2.85
N GLY A 67 5.00 14.24 1.90
CA GLY A 67 6.21 13.81 1.21
C GLY A 67 7.09 12.86 2.04
N ILE A 68 6.52 12.24 3.07
CA ILE A 68 7.25 11.32 3.97
C ILE A 68 7.36 9.93 3.34
N MET A 69 6.42 9.55 2.48
CA MET A 69 6.31 8.20 1.94
C MET A 69 5.93 8.21 0.47
N ASP A 70 6.54 7.30 -0.29
CA ASP A 70 6.20 7.02 -1.68
C ASP A 70 5.95 5.53 -1.88
N LEU A 71 5.00 5.23 -2.75
CA LEU A 71 4.68 3.87 -3.20
C LEU A 71 5.05 3.71 -4.66
N GLY A 72 5.81 2.67 -4.96
CA GLY A 72 6.27 2.39 -6.32
C GLY A 72 6.17 0.91 -6.70
N VAL A 73 6.02 0.66 -7.99
CA VAL A 73 5.95 -0.68 -8.59
C VAL A 73 7.26 -1.01 -9.27
N ALA A 74 7.87 -2.14 -8.93
CA ALA A 74 9.00 -2.67 -9.67
C ALA A 74 8.51 -3.31 -10.98
N ILE A 75 8.58 -2.55 -12.07
CA ILE A 75 7.94 -2.91 -13.36
C ILE A 75 8.66 -4.00 -14.15
N SER A 76 9.86 -4.40 -13.74
CA SER A 76 10.62 -5.48 -14.37
C SER A 76 10.52 -6.83 -13.65
N ARG A 77 9.88 -6.88 -12.46
CA ARG A 77 9.68 -8.11 -11.70
C ARG A 77 8.36 -8.79 -12.04
N GLU A 78 8.39 -10.11 -12.01
CA GLU A 78 7.17 -10.93 -12.13
C GLU A 78 6.17 -10.57 -11.01
N GLY A 79 4.90 -10.41 -11.37
CA GLY A 79 3.83 -10.01 -10.46
C GLY A 79 3.81 -8.54 -10.10
N TYR A 80 4.82 -7.76 -10.51
CA TYR A 80 4.90 -6.32 -10.26
C TYR A 80 4.76 -5.97 -8.78
N PRO A 81 5.71 -6.39 -7.91
CA PRO A 81 5.63 -6.11 -6.48
C PRO A 81 5.65 -4.61 -6.21
N VAL A 82 4.91 -4.21 -5.18
CA VAL A 82 4.82 -2.83 -4.74
C VAL A 82 5.71 -2.62 -3.53
N PHE A 83 6.53 -1.59 -3.58
CA PHE A 83 7.40 -1.17 -2.50
C PHE A 83 6.92 0.15 -1.91
N VAL A 84 7.19 0.32 -0.63
CA VAL A 84 7.08 1.61 0.05
C VAL A 84 8.47 2.12 0.36
N SER A 85 8.70 3.38 0.05
CA SER A 85 9.89 4.13 0.44
C SER A 85 9.46 5.23 1.39
N TYR A 86 10.10 5.37 2.55
CA TYR A 86 9.76 6.38 3.53
C TYR A 86 10.98 6.85 4.33
N ASP A 87 10.90 8.09 4.78
CA ASP A 87 11.90 8.65 5.67
C ASP A 87 11.61 8.25 7.12
N GLU A 88 12.61 7.75 7.83
CA GLU A 88 12.58 7.63 9.28
C GLU A 88 13.41 8.78 9.88
N ASP A 89 12.96 9.35 11.01
CA ASP A 89 13.68 10.42 11.71
C ASP A 89 15.17 10.07 11.85
N ASP A 90 16.04 10.89 11.26
CA ASP A 90 17.50 10.79 11.29
C ASP A 90 18.14 9.57 10.57
N ASP A 91 17.37 8.73 9.89
CA ASP A 91 17.88 7.55 9.14
C ASP A 91 17.73 7.75 7.62
N PRO A 92 18.61 7.15 6.82
CA PRO A 92 18.42 7.16 5.38
C PRO A 92 17.12 6.46 4.98
N ARG A 93 16.51 6.97 3.94
CA ARG A 93 15.24 6.48 3.38
C ARG A 93 15.19 4.95 3.32
N ARG A 94 14.15 4.37 3.88
CA ARG A 94 13.96 2.91 3.95
C ARG A 94 13.00 2.45 2.87
N VAL A 95 13.39 1.35 2.22
CA VAL A 95 12.57 0.70 1.20
C VAL A 95 12.18 -0.69 1.67
N LEU A 96 10.89 -0.95 1.72
CA LEU A 96 10.35 -2.24 2.15
C LEU A 96 9.32 -2.75 1.13
N LEU A 97 9.22 -4.07 1.01
CA LEU A 97 8.13 -4.69 0.26
C LEU A 97 6.81 -4.38 0.96
N HIS A 98 5.88 -3.75 0.23
CA HIS A 98 4.55 -3.42 0.72
C HIS A 98 3.51 -4.48 0.32
N ALA A 99 3.53 -4.89 -0.95
CA ALA A 99 2.69 -5.97 -1.44
C ALA A 99 3.47 -6.84 -2.42
N PRO A 100 3.32 -8.17 -2.37
CA PRO A 100 4.09 -9.08 -3.22
C PRO A 100 3.69 -9.01 -4.70
N SER A 101 2.54 -8.42 -5.00
CA SER A 101 2.10 -8.16 -6.38
C SER A 101 1.22 -6.93 -6.47
N LEU A 102 1.16 -6.33 -7.67
CA LEU A 102 0.26 -5.23 -7.98
C LEU A 102 -1.21 -5.62 -7.78
N THR A 103 -1.56 -6.86 -8.10
CA THR A 103 -2.92 -7.39 -7.89
C THR A 103 -3.32 -7.41 -6.41
N GLU A 104 -2.41 -7.86 -5.54
CA GLU A 104 -2.66 -7.86 -4.08
C GLU A 104 -2.71 -6.45 -3.51
N PHE A 105 -1.87 -5.55 -4.01
CA PHE A 105 -1.93 -4.14 -3.65
C PHE A 105 -3.30 -3.53 -3.98
N ILE A 106 -3.76 -3.70 -5.22
CA ILE A 106 -5.07 -3.21 -5.66
C ILE A 106 -6.20 -3.81 -4.81
N ALA A 107 -6.14 -5.12 -4.55
CA ALA A 107 -7.14 -5.78 -3.72
C ALA A 107 -7.16 -5.22 -2.29
N SER A 108 -5.99 -4.94 -1.70
CA SER A 108 -5.89 -4.35 -0.37
C SER A 108 -6.46 -2.93 -0.31
N ARG A 109 -6.16 -2.09 -1.30
CA ARG A 109 -6.68 -0.73 -1.39
C ARG A 109 -8.22 -0.70 -1.57
N LYS A 110 -8.77 -1.57 -2.40
CA LYS A 110 -10.22 -1.73 -2.56
C LYS A 110 -10.89 -2.19 -1.28
N PHE A 111 -10.29 -3.15 -0.57
CA PHE A 111 -10.79 -3.58 0.73
C PHE A 111 -10.83 -2.41 1.72
N ASP A 112 -9.72 -1.69 1.86
CA ASP A 112 -9.62 -0.55 2.76
C ASP A 112 -10.61 0.55 2.40
N GLY A 113 -10.81 0.84 1.11
CA GLY A 113 -11.82 1.77 0.62
C GLY A 113 -13.23 1.36 1.02
N SER A 114 -13.56 0.07 0.93
CA SER A 114 -14.86 -0.45 1.34
C SER A 114 -15.09 -0.33 2.86
N VAL A 115 -14.03 -0.52 3.65
CA VAL A 115 -14.09 -0.40 5.12
C VAL A 115 -14.16 1.07 5.55
N LEU A 116 -13.27 1.92 5.04
CA LEU A 116 -13.21 3.33 5.44
C LEU A 116 -14.38 4.16 4.90
N GLY A 117 -14.97 3.76 3.78
CA GLY A 117 -16.20 4.36 3.23
C GLY A 117 -17.48 3.93 3.95
N GLY A 118 -17.42 3.04 4.92
CA GLY A 118 -18.55 2.54 5.67
C GLY A 118 -19.18 3.58 6.59
N ALA A 119 -20.46 3.36 6.97
CA ALA A 119 -21.24 4.29 7.80
C ALA A 119 -20.75 4.41 9.24
N ILE A 120 -20.05 3.40 9.75
CA ILE A 120 -19.52 3.36 11.12
C ILE A 120 -18.12 2.77 11.09
N VAL A 121 -17.13 3.56 11.48
CA VAL A 121 -15.75 3.12 11.64
C VAL A 121 -15.41 3.11 13.13
N ILE A 122 -15.09 1.95 13.67
CA ILE A 122 -14.64 1.80 15.06
C ILE A 122 -13.13 1.52 15.02
N CYS A 123 -12.34 2.49 15.48
CA CYS A 123 -10.91 2.33 15.61
C CYS A 123 -10.53 1.93 17.04
N ALA A 124 -9.82 0.85 17.21
CA ALA A 124 -9.22 0.45 18.48
C ALA A 124 -7.69 0.47 18.35
N GLN A 125 -7.01 1.09 19.30
CA GLN A 125 -5.57 1.11 19.35
C GLN A 125 -5.07 -0.05 20.23
N ALA A 126 -4.21 -0.89 19.67
CA ALA A 126 -3.51 -1.90 20.44
C ALA A 126 -2.01 -1.82 20.12
N PRO A 127 -1.14 -1.82 21.14
CA PRO A 127 0.31 -1.69 20.94
C PRO A 127 0.92 -2.92 20.24
N LYS A 128 0.23 -4.04 20.25
CA LYS A 128 0.59 -5.26 19.53
C LYS A 128 -0.66 -6.11 19.36
N LEU A 129 -0.91 -6.54 18.13
CA LEU A 129 -1.92 -7.58 17.92
C LEU A 129 -1.29 -8.93 18.33
N ALA A 130 -1.84 -9.55 19.37
CA ALA A 130 -1.34 -10.82 19.85
C ALA A 130 -1.61 -11.94 18.81
N GLU A 131 -0.70 -12.88 18.69
CA GLU A 131 -0.83 -14.01 17.74
C GLU A 131 -2.13 -14.81 17.93
N ASP A 132 -2.59 -14.92 19.18
CA ASP A 132 -3.86 -15.57 19.52
C ASP A 132 -5.06 -14.80 18.98
N VAL A 133 -5.02 -13.47 18.93
CA VAL A 133 -6.07 -12.64 18.32
C VAL A 133 -6.11 -12.86 16.81
N LEU A 134 -4.95 -12.86 16.14
CA LEU A 134 -4.87 -13.16 14.70
C LEU A 134 -5.38 -14.58 14.40
N ALA A 135 -4.99 -15.56 15.21
CA ALA A 135 -5.46 -16.94 15.08
C ALA A 135 -6.99 -17.03 15.29
N HIS A 136 -7.51 -16.29 16.29
CA HIS A 136 -8.94 -16.24 16.56
C HIS A 136 -9.72 -15.61 15.39
N LEU A 137 -9.26 -14.46 14.87
CA LEU A 137 -9.88 -13.82 13.71
C LEU A 137 -9.85 -14.76 12.51
N SER A 138 -8.69 -15.35 12.20
CA SER A 138 -8.51 -16.28 11.06
C SER A 138 -9.38 -17.54 11.17
N SER A 139 -9.76 -17.95 12.39
CA SER A 139 -10.64 -19.11 12.58
C SER A 139 -12.12 -18.81 12.34
N ARG A 140 -12.51 -17.54 12.33
CA ARG A 140 -13.92 -17.11 12.25
C ARG A 140 -14.25 -16.29 11.02
N LEU A 141 -13.25 -15.68 10.42
CA LEU A 141 -13.39 -14.74 9.32
C LEU A 141 -12.57 -15.19 8.10
N SER A 142 -13.04 -14.83 6.93
CA SER A 142 -12.26 -14.98 5.71
C SER A 142 -11.09 -13.98 5.73
N ARG A 143 -9.89 -14.46 5.47
CA ARG A 143 -8.72 -13.61 5.37
C ARG A 143 -8.71 -12.92 4.00
N GLY A 144 -8.64 -11.61 4.03
CA GLY A 144 -8.47 -10.77 2.86
C GLY A 144 -7.00 -10.56 2.48
N PRO A 145 -6.72 -9.63 1.57
CA PRO A 145 -5.36 -9.30 1.15
C PRO A 145 -4.51 -8.80 2.32
N HIS A 146 -3.20 -9.06 2.22
CA HIS A 146 -2.22 -8.71 3.22
C HIS A 146 -1.20 -7.73 2.63
N THR A 147 -0.80 -6.72 3.41
CA THR A 147 0.30 -5.81 3.06
C THR A 147 1.25 -5.70 4.23
N GLU A 148 2.51 -5.38 3.92
CA GLU A 148 3.59 -5.19 4.89
C GLU A 148 4.05 -3.73 4.87
N ALA A 149 4.87 -3.39 5.84
CA ALA A 149 5.41 -2.05 6.01
C ALA A 149 4.32 -0.99 6.21
N TRP A 150 4.33 0.12 5.70
CA TRP A 150 3.53 1.32 5.91
C TRP A 150 1.98 1.12 5.93
N PRO A 151 1.24 1.79 6.82
CA PRO A 151 1.68 2.62 7.98
C PRO A 151 2.05 1.81 9.22
N THR A 152 2.12 0.51 9.10
CA THR A 152 2.42 -0.45 10.17
C THR A 152 3.32 -1.55 9.63
N GLU A 153 3.95 -2.35 10.50
CA GLU A 153 4.81 -3.47 10.07
C GLU A 153 4.06 -4.49 9.19
N ALA A 154 2.79 -4.75 9.52
CA ALA A 154 1.93 -5.61 8.71
C ALA A 154 0.46 -5.23 8.89
N GLN A 155 -0.32 -5.37 7.84
CA GLN A 155 -1.76 -5.14 7.84
C GLN A 155 -2.50 -6.40 7.41
N TYR A 156 -3.39 -6.86 8.27
CA TYR A 156 -4.25 -8.00 8.05
C TYR A 156 -5.68 -7.55 7.87
N ARG A 157 -6.34 -8.08 6.86
CA ARG A 157 -7.72 -7.77 6.53
C ARG A 157 -8.57 -9.02 6.68
N PHE A 158 -9.75 -8.86 7.23
CA PHE A 158 -10.70 -9.97 7.49
C PHE A 158 -12.11 -9.54 7.12
N GLU A 159 -12.87 -10.48 6.57
CA GLU A 159 -14.26 -10.28 6.19
C GLU A 159 -15.14 -11.38 6.78
N GLY A 160 -16.31 -11.00 7.27
CA GLY A 160 -17.33 -11.89 7.81
C GLY A 160 -18.72 -11.43 7.40
N GLU A 161 -19.74 -12.17 7.84
CA GLU A 161 -21.12 -11.84 7.55
C GLU A 161 -21.52 -10.52 8.22
N GLY A 162 -21.70 -9.47 7.40
CA GLY A 162 -22.13 -8.15 7.84
C GLY A 162 -21.03 -7.24 8.43
N TYR A 163 -19.75 -7.60 8.34
CA TYR A 163 -18.65 -6.75 8.78
C TYR A 163 -17.32 -7.09 8.12
N ALA A 164 -16.48 -6.08 8.04
CA ALA A 164 -15.08 -6.23 7.64
C ALA A 164 -14.18 -5.54 8.66
N CYS A 165 -12.95 -6.01 8.84
CA CYS A 165 -11.99 -5.37 9.71
C CYS A 165 -10.58 -5.37 9.12
N CYS A 166 -9.84 -4.28 9.39
CA CYS A 166 -8.44 -4.16 9.11
C CYS A 166 -7.68 -4.08 10.43
N CYS A 167 -6.67 -4.92 10.60
CA CYS A 167 -5.82 -4.96 11.78
C CYS A 167 -4.38 -4.68 11.38
N GLY A 168 -3.77 -3.64 11.95
CA GLY A 168 -2.34 -3.34 11.77
C GLY A 168 -1.51 -3.85 12.95
N ILE A 169 -0.30 -4.31 12.66
CA ILE A 169 0.74 -4.60 13.65
C ILE A 169 1.81 -3.53 13.50
N GLY A 170 2.16 -2.85 14.56
CA GLY A 170 3.20 -1.83 14.55
C GLY A 170 4.14 -1.92 15.71
N THR A 171 5.33 -1.39 15.50
CA THR A 171 6.34 -1.16 16.55
C THR A 171 5.95 -0.02 17.47
N LYS A 172 6.69 0.11 18.55
CA LYS A 172 6.53 1.13 19.58
C LYS A 172 6.34 2.54 18.98
N GLY A 173 5.17 3.12 19.17
CA GLY A 173 4.89 4.53 18.89
C GLY A 173 3.85 4.78 17.79
N SER A 174 3.58 3.85 16.90
CA SER A 174 2.51 3.99 15.91
C SER A 174 1.16 3.65 16.52
N ALA A 175 0.26 4.62 16.54
CA ALA A 175 -1.13 4.39 16.87
C ALA A 175 -1.80 3.60 15.74
N ILE A 176 -2.10 2.34 15.99
CA ILE A 176 -2.74 1.49 15.00
C ILE A 176 -4.20 1.36 15.35
N GLY A 177 -5.04 1.84 14.45
CA GLY A 177 -6.48 1.65 14.53
C GLY A 177 -6.89 0.28 13.97
N THR A 178 -7.69 -0.45 14.73
CA THR A 178 -8.48 -1.54 14.20
C THR A 178 -9.83 -0.96 13.79
N SER A 179 -10.13 -0.96 12.48
CA SER A 179 -11.43 -0.52 11.98
C SER A 179 -12.31 -1.74 11.75
N ALA A 180 -13.44 -1.81 12.41
CA ALA A 180 -14.50 -2.77 12.09
C ALA A 180 -15.73 -1.99 11.63
N VAL A 181 -16.25 -2.33 10.45
CA VAL A 181 -17.41 -1.69 9.85
C VAL A 181 -18.47 -2.74 9.59
N PRO A 182 -19.74 -2.49 9.96
CA PRO A 182 -20.86 -3.27 9.44
C PRO A 182 -20.99 -3.04 7.93
N ILE A 183 -21.06 -4.11 7.18
CA ILE A 183 -21.31 -4.10 5.72
C ILE A 183 -22.83 -4.08 5.50
#